data_fea8e6a50b9f608da4db3e7d378b8e6a
#
_entry.id   fea8e6a50b9f608da4db3e7d378b8e6a
#
_cell.length_a   1.000
_cell.length_b   1.000
_cell.length_c   1.000
_cell.angle_alpha   90.00
_cell.angle_beta   90.00
_cell.angle_gamma   90.00
#
_symmetry.space_group_name_H-M   'P 1'
#
loop_
_entity.id
_entity.type
_entity.pdbx_description
1 polymer ?
#
loop_
_entity_poly.entity_id
_entity_poly.type
_entity_poly.pdbx_seq_one_letter_code
_entity_poly.pdbx_strand_id
1 'polypeptide(L)'
;LSFQPHGMLLKDLSAAVGLHVSTTHRLLVALVSRGYVQKNIETGKYRLTVRLFEVGNRAIGGINLVSLSRPYLERLAAEIGETVHLVARNDDEVVYLYKEDRRESIIHMASFIGLRSPMYCTAVGKSILSHLPETEVRAIWDRSIIKPRTQNTIVNYDEFIKHHQKARELG
;
A
#
# COMPACT_ATOMS: atom_id res chain seq x y z
N LEU A 1 0.35 -14.66 -0.21
CA LEU A 1 -0.80 -15.04 0.64
C LEU A 1 -1.72 -13.87 0.97
N SER A 2 -1.22 -12.67 1.18
CA SER A 2 -2.03 -11.48 1.55
C SER A 2 -3.12 -11.13 0.51
N PHE A 3 -2.88 -11.42 -0.76
CA PHE A 3 -3.86 -11.20 -1.84
C PHE A 3 -4.79 -12.39 -2.09
N GLN A 4 -4.71 -13.45 -1.26
CA GLN A 4 -5.48 -14.68 -1.43
C GLN A 4 -6.17 -15.06 -0.12
N PRO A 5 -7.31 -14.44 0.19
CA PRO A 5 -8.00 -14.61 1.49
C PRO A 5 -8.44 -16.06 1.75
N HIS A 6 -8.68 -16.84 0.68
CA HIS A 6 -9.04 -18.25 0.77
C HIS A 6 -7.82 -19.18 0.87
N GLY A 7 -6.60 -18.63 0.93
CA GLY A 7 -5.35 -19.36 0.99
C GLY A 7 -4.93 -19.99 -0.33
N MET A 8 -3.73 -20.54 -0.37
CA MET A 8 -3.10 -21.15 -1.55
C MET A 8 -2.51 -22.52 -1.23
N LEU A 9 -2.46 -23.41 -2.22
CA LEU A 9 -1.72 -24.65 -2.14
C LEU A 9 -0.21 -24.39 -2.18
N LEU A 10 0.57 -25.34 -1.64
CA LEU A 10 2.04 -25.25 -1.63
C LEU A 10 2.62 -25.05 -3.04
N LYS A 11 2.08 -25.77 -4.03
CA LYS A 11 2.54 -25.69 -5.42
C LYS A 11 2.34 -24.30 -6.01
N ASP A 12 1.17 -23.70 -5.78
CA ASP A 12 0.81 -22.37 -6.29
C ASP A 12 1.64 -21.29 -5.61
N LEU A 13 1.89 -21.44 -4.30
CA LEU A 13 2.80 -20.56 -3.55
C LEU A 13 4.22 -20.65 -4.09
N SER A 14 4.72 -21.85 -4.33
CA SER A 14 6.05 -22.07 -4.91
C SER A 14 6.20 -21.36 -6.25
N ALA A 15 5.22 -21.51 -7.13
CA ALA A 15 5.20 -20.81 -8.42
C ALA A 15 5.13 -19.29 -8.26
N ALA A 16 4.28 -18.78 -7.36
CA ALA A 16 4.09 -17.36 -7.14
C ALA A 16 5.33 -16.65 -6.58
N VAL A 17 6.16 -17.35 -5.79
CA VAL A 17 7.39 -16.77 -5.22
C VAL A 17 8.66 -17.13 -5.99
N GLY A 18 8.56 -17.95 -7.05
CA GLY A 18 9.70 -18.37 -7.85
C GLY A 18 10.70 -19.27 -7.12
N LEU A 19 10.25 -20.00 -6.10
CA LEU A 19 11.11 -20.88 -5.29
C LEU A 19 10.76 -22.35 -5.53
N HIS A 20 11.74 -23.24 -5.33
CA HIS A 20 11.49 -24.68 -5.37
C HIS A 20 10.49 -25.10 -4.28
N VAL A 21 9.66 -26.10 -4.57
CA VAL A 21 8.58 -26.57 -3.67
C VAL A 21 9.11 -26.96 -2.28
N SER A 22 10.26 -27.64 -2.20
CA SER A 22 10.89 -28.00 -0.92
C SER A 22 11.33 -26.80 -0.10
N THR A 23 11.87 -25.78 -0.74
CA THR A 23 12.27 -24.51 -0.06
C THR A 23 11.04 -23.77 0.45
N THR A 24 10.02 -23.63 -0.38
CA THR A 24 8.74 -23.01 -0.01
C THR A 24 8.09 -23.76 1.17
N HIS A 25 8.12 -25.10 1.15
CA HIS A 25 7.60 -25.91 2.25
C HIS A 25 8.36 -25.64 3.57
N ARG A 26 9.69 -25.61 3.55
CA ARG A 26 10.50 -25.30 4.76
C ARG A 26 10.17 -23.92 5.32
N LEU A 27 10.03 -22.91 4.48
CA LEU A 27 9.63 -21.56 4.89
C LEU A 27 8.22 -21.57 5.50
N LEU A 28 7.28 -22.26 4.88
CA LEU A 28 5.92 -22.38 5.41
C LEU A 28 5.88 -23.12 6.76
N VAL A 29 6.66 -24.19 6.95
CA VAL A 29 6.78 -24.87 8.24
C VAL A 29 7.25 -23.89 9.33
N ALA A 30 8.28 -23.09 9.04
CA ALA A 30 8.75 -22.06 9.96
C ALA A 30 7.71 -20.99 10.27
N LEU A 31 6.93 -20.55 9.27
CA LEU A 31 5.85 -19.57 9.47
C LEU A 31 4.68 -20.16 10.25
N VAL A 32 4.35 -21.43 10.01
CA VAL A 32 3.31 -22.16 10.75
C VAL A 32 3.73 -22.35 12.21
N SER A 33 4.97 -22.76 12.46
CA SER A 33 5.47 -22.96 13.83
C SER A 33 5.49 -21.66 14.65
N ARG A 34 5.60 -20.51 13.98
CA ARG A 34 5.53 -19.17 14.59
C ARG A 34 4.11 -18.59 14.61
N GLY A 35 3.12 -19.32 14.08
CA GLY A 35 1.72 -18.92 14.07
C GLY A 35 1.37 -17.80 13.08
N TYR A 36 2.25 -17.45 12.14
CA TYR A 36 1.96 -16.44 11.09
C TYR A 36 1.12 -16.99 9.95
N VAL A 37 1.26 -18.28 9.70
CA VAL A 37 0.52 -19.02 8.68
C VAL A 37 -0.16 -20.22 9.34
N GLN A 38 -1.31 -20.62 8.83
CA GLN A 38 -1.94 -21.88 9.19
C GLN A 38 -2.24 -22.68 7.93
N LYS A 39 -2.17 -24.01 8.05
CA LYS A 39 -2.57 -24.95 7.01
C LYS A 39 -3.97 -25.45 7.34
N ASN A 40 -4.90 -25.32 6.41
CA ASN A 40 -6.18 -25.99 6.51
C ASN A 40 -5.98 -27.47 6.19
N ILE A 41 -6.40 -28.36 7.09
CA ILE A 41 -6.18 -29.81 6.99
C ILE A 41 -7.02 -30.42 5.85
N GLU A 42 -8.25 -29.93 5.67
CA GLU A 42 -9.18 -30.47 4.66
C GLU A 42 -8.77 -30.07 3.24
N THR A 43 -8.40 -28.79 3.05
CA THR A 43 -8.09 -28.26 1.71
C THR A 43 -6.62 -28.28 1.36
N GLY A 44 -5.73 -28.51 2.34
CA GLY A 44 -4.28 -28.44 2.19
C GLY A 44 -3.74 -27.02 1.93
N LYS A 45 -4.60 -26.00 1.95
CA LYS A 45 -4.23 -24.61 1.67
C LYS A 45 -3.60 -23.93 2.88
N TYR A 46 -2.64 -23.06 2.60
CA TYR A 46 -1.99 -22.19 3.58
C TYR A 46 -2.62 -20.80 3.53
N ARG A 47 -2.91 -20.21 4.69
CA ARG A 47 -3.43 -18.85 4.81
C ARG A 47 -2.73 -18.09 5.93
N LEU A 48 -2.74 -16.78 5.86
CA LEU A 48 -2.24 -15.91 6.93
C LEU A 48 -3.16 -15.98 8.15
N THR A 49 -2.60 -15.73 9.32
CA THR A 49 -3.32 -15.66 10.59
C THR A 49 -3.46 -14.22 11.06
N VAL A 50 -4.30 -13.99 12.06
CA VAL A 50 -4.46 -12.69 12.74
C VAL A 50 -3.17 -12.20 13.42
N ARG A 51 -2.20 -13.09 13.65
CA ARG A 51 -0.92 -12.73 14.27
C ARG A 51 -0.12 -11.69 13.45
N LEU A 52 -0.29 -11.67 12.12
CA LEU A 52 0.31 -10.62 11.29
C LEU A 52 -0.29 -9.25 11.58
N PHE A 53 -1.58 -9.18 11.87
CA PHE A 53 -2.23 -7.95 12.31
C PHE A 53 -1.68 -7.47 13.66
N GLU A 54 -1.49 -8.38 14.64
CA GLU A 54 -0.87 -8.04 15.93
C GLU A 54 0.54 -7.46 15.76
N VAL A 55 1.36 -8.11 14.93
CA VAL A 55 2.72 -7.65 14.65
C VAL A 55 2.72 -6.32 13.92
N GLY A 56 1.86 -6.16 12.91
CA GLY A 56 1.69 -4.91 12.17
C GLY A 56 1.28 -3.77 13.10
N ASN A 57 0.30 -3.98 13.95
CA ASN A 57 -0.14 -2.97 14.93
C ASN A 57 0.95 -2.60 15.93
N ARG A 58 1.74 -3.56 16.41
CA ARG A 58 2.87 -3.26 17.31
C ARG A 58 3.98 -2.48 16.61
N ALA A 59 4.26 -2.81 15.34
CA ALA A 59 5.26 -2.10 14.53
C ALA A 59 4.86 -0.64 14.27
N ILE A 60 3.56 -0.39 14.05
CA ILE A 60 3.01 0.95 13.82
C ILE A 60 2.67 1.66 15.14
N GLY A 61 2.49 0.91 16.23
CA GLY A 61 1.98 1.39 17.52
C GLY A 61 2.87 2.41 18.25
N GLY A 62 4.11 2.61 17.80
CA GLY A 62 4.96 3.73 18.25
C GLY A 62 4.56 5.07 17.62
N ILE A 63 3.85 5.05 16.50
CA ILE A 63 3.31 6.23 15.83
C ILE A 63 1.80 6.00 15.71
N ASN A 64 1.06 6.49 16.68
CA ASN A 64 -0.41 6.39 16.69
C ASN A 64 -1.05 7.36 15.65
N LEU A 65 -0.43 7.41 14.45
CA LEU A 65 -0.79 8.34 13.39
C LEU A 65 -2.26 8.20 12.99
N VAL A 66 -2.73 6.96 12.85
CA VAL A 66 -4.13 6.69 12.47
C VAL A 66 -5.08 7.20 13.55
N SER A 67 -4.85 6.88 14.83
CA SER A 67 -5.72 7.32 15.93
C SER A 67 -5.69 8.84 16.12
N LEU A 68 -4.50 9.45 15.97
CA LEU A 68 -4.37 10.92 16.08
C LEU A 68 -5.05 11.65 14.91
N SER A 69 -4.92 11.12 13.71
CA SER A 69 -5.46 11.75 12.50
C SER A 69 -6.95 11.49 12.30
N ARG A 70 -7.47 10.39 12.80
CA ARG A 70 -8.84 9.92 12.54
C ARG A 70 -9.91 10.99 12.76
N PRO A 71 -9.99 11.72 13.88
CA PRO A 71 -11.04 12.72 14.09
C PRO A 71 -10.97 13.88 13.08
N TYR A 72 -9.77 14.20 12.57
CA TYR A 72 -9.60 15.22 11.56
C TYR A 72 -10.05 14.72 10.19
N LEU A 73 -9.74 13.47 9.86
CA LEU A 73 -10.11 12.83 8.58
C LEU A 73 -11.63 12.64 8.49
N GLU A 74 -12.26 12.18 9.58
CA GLU A 74 -13.72 12.04 9.67
C GLU A 74 -14.42 13.41 9.48
N ARG A 75 -13.92 14.46 10.14
CA ARG A 75 -14.44 15.81 9.97
C ARG A 75 -14.26 16.32 8.54
N LEU A 76 -13.07 16.16 7.98
CA LEU A 76 -12.80 16.58 6.59
C LEU A 76 -13.71 15.85 5.60
N ALA A 77 -13.82 14.54 5.72
CA ALA A 77 -14.70 13.74 4.88
C ALA A 77 -16.18 14.19 5.02
N ALA A 78 -16.60 14.58 6.23
CA ALA A 78 -17.93 15.13 6.47
C ALA A 78 -18.15 16.48 5.77
N GLU A 79 -17.14 17.32 5.81
CA GLU A 79 -17.19 18.68 5.26
C GLU A 79 -17.19 18.70 3.73
N ILE A 80 -16.32 17.88 3.10
CA ILE A 80 -16.18 17.85 1.64
C ILE A 80 -17.10 16.85 0.94
N GLY A 81 -17.71 15.91 1.67
CA GLY A 81 -18.59 14.87 1.10
C GLY A 81 -17.88 13.76 0.32
N GLU A 82 -16.54 13.72 0.34
CA GLU A 82 -15.72 12.82 -0.46
C GLU A 82 -14.91 11.85 0.41
N THR A 83 -14.40 10.78 -0.22
CA THR A 83 -13.51 9.81 0.44
C THR A 83 -12.17 10.44 0.76
N VAL A 84 -11.74 10.33 2.03
CA VAL A 84 -10.45 10.82 2.51
C VAL A 84 -9.52 9.65 2.85
N HIS A 85 -8.26 9.78 2.48
CA HIS A 85 -7.24 8.78 2.74
C HIS A 85 -6.12 9.32 3.62
N LEU A 86 -5.64 8.48 4.54
CA LEU A 86 -4.36 8.67 5.19
C LEU A 86 -3.37 7.69 4.56
N VAL A 87 -2.24 8.21 4.11
CA VAL A 87 -1.16 7.40 3.57
C VAL A 87 0.14 7.70 4.30
N ALA A 88 1.04 6.73 4.31
CA ALA A 88 2.44 6.93 4.68
C ALA A 88 3.34 6.58 3.51
N ARG A 89 4.47 7.27 3.42
CA ARG A 89 5.54 6.90 2.51
C ARG A 89 6.23 5.63 3.03
N ASN A 90 6.49 4.71 2.14
CA ASN A 90 7.34 3.55 2.37
C ASN A 90 8.27 3.37 1.15
N ASP A 91 9.52 3.80 1.29
CA ASP A 91 10.51 3.90 0.21
C ASP A 91 10.02 4.76 -0.96
N ASP A 92 9.77 4.14 -2.11
CA ASP A 92 9.36 4.80 -3.37
C ASP A 92 7.85 4.69 -3.64
N GLU A 93 7.08 4.21 -2.66
CA GLU A 93 5.63 4.02 -2.75
C GLU A 93 4.91 4.65 -1.56
N VAL A 94 3.60 4.81 -1.69
CA VAL A 94 2.71 5.11 -0.59
C VAL A 94 1.98 3.86 -0.13
N VAL A 95 1.72 3.76 1.17
CA VAL A 95 0.87 2.74 1.79
C VAL A 95 -0.35 3.40 2.38
N TYR A 96 -1.53 2.91 2.04
CA TYR A 96 -2.80 3.41 2.58
C TYR A 96 -2.99 2.89 4.00
N LEU A 97 -2.96 3.78 5.00
CA LEU A 97 -3.09 3.45 6.41
C LEU A 97 -4.52 3.53 6.92
N TYR A 98 -5.31 4.45 6.35
CA TYR A 98 -6.70 4.66 6.74
C TYR A 98 -7.50 5.19 5.55
N LYS A 99 -8.78 4.87 5.53
CA LYS A 99 -9.75 5.31 4.53
C LYS A 99 -11.04 5.67 5.26
N GLU A 100 -11.53 6.87 5.06
CA GLU A 100 -12.86 7.30 5.47
C GLU A 100 -13.74 7.40 4.24
N ASP A 101 -14.64 6.43 4.09
CA ASP A 101 -15.58 6.37 2.96
C ASP A 101 -16.88 7.10 3.29
N ARG A 102 -17.34 7.90 2.35
CA ARG A 102 -18.69 8.45 2.38
C ARG A 102 -19.61 7.61 1.51
N ARG A 103 -20.74 7.18 2.10
CA ARG A 103 -21.77 6.37 1.39
C ARG A 103 -22.40 7.10 0.20
N GLU A 104 -22.33 8.42 0.22
CA GLU A 104 -22.89 9.32 -0.81
C GLU A 104 -21.89 9.66 -1.93
N SER A 105 -20.62 9.25 -1.80
CA SER A 105 -19.62 9.50 -2.84
C SER A 105 -19.99 8.75 -4.11
N ILE A 106 -20.07 9.50 -5.23
CA ILE A 106 -20.35 8.97 -6.56
C ILE A 106 -19.18 8.12 -7.06
N ILE A 107 -17.97 8.38 -6.55
CA ILE A 107 -16.73 7.71 -6.94
C ILE A 107 -16.35 6.68 -5.89
N HIS A 108 -16.60 5.41 -6.17
CA HIS A 108 -16.10 4.32 -5.34
C HIS A 108 -14.63 4.04 -5.65
N MET A 109 -13.75 4.44 -4.75
CA MET A 109 -12.33 4.15 -4.90
C MET A 109 -12.02 2.70 -4.52
N ALA A 110 -11.34 1.98 -5.41
CA ALA A 110 -10.88 0.60 -5.18
C ALA A 110 -9.72 0.49 -4.17
N SER A 111 -9.42 1.57 -3.44
CA SER A 111 -8.38 1.60 -2.42
C SER A 111 -8.80 0.86 -1.16
N PHE A 112 -7.86 0.16 -0.54
CA PHE A 112 -8.06 -0.53 0.74
C PHE A 112 -6.83 -0.31 1.65
N ILE A 113 -7.01 -0.48 2.94
CA ILE A 113 -5.93 -0.35 3.93
C ILE A 113 -4.85 -1.40 3.64
N GLY A 114 -3.58 -0.96 3.57
CA GLY A 114 -2.44 -1.80 3.18
C GLY A 114 -2.16 -1.81 1.67
N LEU A 115 -2.99 -1.18 0.84
CA LEU A 115 -2.67 -1.00 -0.59
C LEU A 115 -1.39 -0.19 -0.73
N ARG A 116 -0.52 -0.63 -1.64
CA ARG A 116 0.67 0.13 -2.06
C ARG A 116 0.42 0.74 -3.43
N SER A 117 0.89 1.96 -3.61
CA SER A 117 0.76 2.65 -4.89
C SER A 117 2.00 3.49 -5.19
N PRO A 118 2.41 3.57 -6.47
CA PRO A 118 3.54 4.40 -6.87
C PRO A 118 3.26 5.88 -6.59
N MET A 119 4.31 6.63 -6.19
CA MET A 119 4.15 8.05 -5.90
C MET A 119 3.97 8.90 -7.16
N TYR A 120 4.59 8.52 -8.29
CA TYR A 120 4.62 9.36 -9.51
C TYR A 120 3.24 9.60 -10.13
N CYS A 121 2.27 8.70 -9.95
CA CYS A 121 0.97 8.73 -10.65
C CYS A 121 -0.25 8.87 -9.74
N THR A 122 -0.07 9.01 -8.43
CA THR A 122 -1.16 9.20 -7.47
C THR A 122 -1.15 10.61 -6.89
N ALA A 123 -2.33 11.17 -6.57
CA ALA A 123 -2.43 12.48 -5.94
C ALA A 123 -1.68 12.53 -4.60
N VAL A 124 -1.92 11.53 -3.73
CA VAL A 124 -1.25 11.40 -2.43
C VAL A 124 0.28 11.24 -2.57
N GLY A 125 0.74 10.51 -3.60
CA GLY A 125 2.16 10.35 -3.88
C GLY A 125 2.80 11.66 -4.37
N LYS A 126 2.15 12.37 -5.29
CA LYS A 126 2.61 13.68 -5.78
C LYS A 126 2.66 14.71 -4.66
N SER A 127 1.67 14.71 -3.76
CA SER A 127 1.67 15.58 -2.58
C SER A 127 2.88 15.32 -1.68
N ILE A 128 3.22 14.07 -1.40
CA ILE A 128 4.43 13.74 -0.63
C ILE A 128 5.68 14.20 -1.38
N LEU A 129 5.78 13.87 -2.67
CA LEU A 129 6.93 14.26 -3.49
C LEU A 129 7.13 15.77 -3.53
N SER A 130 6.06 16.58 -3.55
CA SER A 130 6.16 18.06 -3.59
C SER A 130 6.88 18.65 -2.38
N HIS A 131 6.97 17.92 -1.27
CA HIS A 131 7.68 18.34 -0.06
C HIS A 131 9.11 17.77 0.06
N LEU A 132 9.56 16.96 -0.92
CA LEU A 132 10.90 16.39 -0.93
C LEU A 132 11.88 17.25 -1.75
N PRO A 133 13.18 17.19 -1.44
CA PRO A 133 14.23 17.78 -2.29
C PRO A 133 14.20 17.16 -3.70
N GLU A 134 14.48 17.96 -4.73
CA GLU A 134 14.44 17.51 -6.12
C GLU A 134 15.38 16.33 -6.39
N THR A 135 16.53 16.31 -5.73
CA THR A 135 17.49 15.19 -5.79
C THR A 135 16.88 13.88 -5.33
N GLU A 136 16.05 13.92 -4.27
CA GLU A 136 15.35 12.74 -3.76
C GLU A 136 14.20 12.33 -4.69
N VAL A 137 13.44 13.30 -5.21
CA VAL A 137 12.40 13.06 -6.22
C VAL A 137 12.97 12.39 -7.44
N ARG A 138 14.13 12.84 -7.93
CA ARG A 138 14.84 12.23 -9.05
C ARG A 138 15.23 10.79 -8.74
N ALA A 139 15.82 10.53 -7.57
CA ALA A 139 16.22 9.20 -7.16
C ALA A 139 15.04 8.23 -7.06
N ILE A 140 13.88 8.68 -6.54
CA ILE A 140 12.64 7.89 -6.49
C ILE A 140 12.14 7.59 -7.90
N TRP A 141 12.14 8.58 -8.78
CA TRP A 141 11.73 8.41 -10.17
C TRP A 141 12.57 7.35 -10.89
N ASP A 142 13.89 7.45 -10.77
CA ASP A 142 14.84 6.55 -11.45
C ASP A 142 14.74 5.09 -10.96
N ARG A 143 14.33 4.87 -9.70
CA ARG A 143 14.07 3.53 -9.15
C ARG A 143 12.68 3.02 -9.47
N SER A 144 11.73 3.90 -9.79
CA SER A 144 10.34 3.54 -10.04
C SER A 144 10.15 2.90 -11.43
N ILE A 145 9.28 1.90 -11.50
CA ILE A 145 8.85 1.34 -12.79
C ILE A 145 7.75 2.24 -13.35
N ILE A 146 8.16 3.22 -14.17
CA ILE A 146 7.23 4.19 -14.77
C ILE A 146 6.41 3.53 -15.87
N LYS A 147 5.10 3.45 -15.68
CA LYS A 147 4.15 2.90 -16.64
C LYS A 147 2.93 3.81 -16.77
N PRO A 148 2.35 3.99 -17.96
CA PRO A 148 1.08 4.69 -18.12
C PRO A 148 -0.03 3.89 -17.43
N ARG A 149 -0.71 4.49 -16.46
CA ARG A 149 -1.89 3.93 -15.78
C ARG A 149 -3.18 4.43 -16.40
N THR A 150 -3.14 5.66 -16.89
CA THR A 150 -4.21 6.32 -17.64
C THR A 150 -3.57 7.11 -18.78
N GLN A 151 -4.38 7.62 -19.70
CA GLN A 151 -3.91 8.53 -20.75
C GLN A 151 -3.27 9.82 -20.22
N ASN A 152 -3.59 10.21 -18.98
CA ASN A 152 -3.06 11.42 -18.33
C ASN A 152 -1.86 11.13 -17.41
N THR A 153 -1.36 9.91 -17.40
CA THR A 153 -0.17 9.56 -16.59
C THR A 153 1.07 10.17 -17.21
N ILE A 154 1.75 11.04 -16.46
CA ILE A 154 3.02 11.61 -16.87
C ILE A 154 4.09 10.52 -16.77
N VAL A 155 4.73 10.21 -17.89
CA VAL A 155 5.78 9.18 -17.99
C VAL A 155 7.16 9.75 -18.36
N ASN A 156 7.24 11.05 -18.60
CA ASN A 156 8.48 11.79 -18.88
C ASN A 156 8.89 12.59 -17.64
N TYR A 157 10.17 12.52 -17.25
CA TYR A 157 10.66 13.20 -16.05
C TYR A 157 10.62 14.72 -16.16
N ASP A 158 10.96 15.31 -17.32
CA ASP A 158 11.01 16.75 -17.49
C ASP A 158 9.60 17.38 -17.42
N GLU A 159 8.59 16.65 -17.85
CA GLU A 159 7.19 17.02 -17.68
C GLU A 159 6.76 16.82 -16.22
N PHE A 160 7.18 15.71 -15.61
CA PHE A 160 6.86 15.40 -14.22
C PHE A 160 7.40 16.44 -13.26
N ILE A 161 8.66 16.89 -13.42
CA ILE A 161 9.26 17.88 -12.52
C ILE A 161 8.59 19.25 -12.63
N LYS A 162 8.13 19.65 -13.81
CA LYS A 162 7.34 20.89 -13.98
C LYS A 162 6.02 20.82 -13.21
N HIS A 163 5.34 19.67 -13.30
CA HIS A 163 4.12 19.41 -12.53
C HIS A 163 4.37 19.39 -11.01
N HIS A 164 5.48 18.81 -10.59
CA HIS A 164 5.92 18.77 -9.20
C HIS A 164 6.18 20.17 -8.64
N GLN A 165 6.89 21.01 -9.37
CA GLN A 165 7.14 22.40 -8.98
C GLN A 165 5.84 23.19 -8.82
N LYS A 166 4.91 23.05 -9.77
CA LYS A 166 3.58 23.65 -9.67
C LYS A 166 2.78 23.15 -8.46
N ALA A 167 2.82 21.84 -8.19
CA ALA A 167 2.15 21.27 -7.01
C ALA A 167 2.72 21.81 -5.70
N ARG A 168 4.03 22.06 -5.65
CA ARG A 168 4.71 22.67 -4.49
C ARG A 168 4.32 24.12 -4.26
N GLU A 169 4.05 24.88 -5.32
CA GLU A 169 3.62 26.29 -5.24
C GLU A 169 2.17 26.43 -4.78
N LEU A 170 1.33 25.49 -5.15
CA LEU A 170 -0.11 25.53 -4.88
C LEU A 170 -0.51 24.93 -3.52
N GLY A 171 0.35 24.11 -2.90
CA GLY A 171 0.12 23.43 -1.62
C GLY A 171 -0.43 22.03 -1.82
#